data_a429e8c3dffb4abda7896d285b2f7701
#
_entry.id   a429e8c3dffb4abda7896d285b2f7701
#
_cell.length_a   1.000
_cell.length_b   1.000
_cell.length_c   1.000
_cell.angle_alpha   90.00
_cell.angle_beta   90.00
_cell.angle_gamma   90.00
#
_symmetry.space_group_name_H-M   'P 1'
#
loop_
_entity.id
_entity.type
_entity.pdbx_description
1 polymer ?
#
loop_
_entity_poly.entity_id
_entity_poly.type
_entity_poly.pdbx_seq_one_letter_code
_entity_poly.pdbx_strand_id
1 'polypeptide(L)'
;FYEDATRYAFTLEMSFLADRYQQISDDLSQLDLFKDFIVSDYDVFKSLIFSKITLNEDEFVLYRKLFYQVYKDIARPDLYIYLYQNTERLQDNIRLRGRDYEQTIESSYLDKINTGYLTFIKNHPEFNVKIIDISNRDFIKNRVDYLWVLEQICS
;
A
#
# COMPACT_ATOMS: atom_id res chain seq x y z
N PHE A 1 9.71 16.24 -6.97
CA PHE A 1 8.67 16.08 -5.95
C PHE A 1 9.19 16.48 -4.57
N TYR A 2 10.28 15.91 -4.09
CA TYR A 2 10.80 16.18 -2.72
C TYR A 2 11.30 17.63 -2.50
N GLU A 3 11.60 18.38 -3.57
CA GLU A 3 12.02 19.79 -3.50
C GLU A 3 10.84 20.76 -3.34
N ASP A 4 9.65 20.41 -3.88
CA ASP A 4 8.41 21.18 -3.74
C ASP A 4 7.19 20.23 -3.75
N ALA A 5 7.06 19.49 -2.65
CA ALA A 5 6.02 18.47 -2.52
C ALA A 5 4.61 19.05 -2.67
N THR A 6 4.37 20.23 -2.11
CA THR A 6 3.05 20.88 -2.13
C THR A 6 2.59 21.22 -3.55
N ARG A 7 3.51 21.69 -4.40
CA ARG A 7 3.19 22.11 -5.76
C ARG A 7 2.89 20.93 -6.70
N TYR A 8 3.58 19.82 -6.52
CA TYR A 8 3.52 18.69 -7.46
C TYR A 8 2.73 17.50 -6.95
N ALA A 9 2.28 17.52 -5.67
CA ALA A 9 1.62 16.39 -5.05
C ALA A 9 0.40 15.90 -5.84
N PHE A 10 -0.52 16.80 -6.19
CA PHE A 10 -1.74 16.42 -6.91
C PHE A 10 -1.44 15.80 -8.29
N THR A 11 -0.55 16.43 -9.06
CA THR A 11 -0.16 15.92 -10.39
C THR A 11 0.50 14.54 -10.28
N LEU A 12 1.36 14.35 -9.28
CA LEU A 12 2.04 13.08 -9.05
C LEU A 12 1.05 11.98 -8.65
N GLU A 13 0.15 12.26 -7.70
CA GLU A 13 -0.87 11.29 -7.27
C GLU A 13 -1.82 10.93 -8.42
N MET A 14 -2.18 11.88 -9.27
CA MET A 14 -2.98 11.62 -10.48
C MET A 14 -2.24 10.77 -11.51
N SER A 15 -0.94 10.98 -11.70
CA SER A 15 -0.12 10.12 -12.57
C SER A 15 -0.07 8.70 -12.02
N PHE A 16 0.16 8.53 -10.71
CA PHE A 16 0.12 7.21 -10.08
C PHE A 16 -1.24 6.54 -10.20
N LEU A 17 -2.34 7.30 -10.08
CA LEU A 17 -3.69 6.76 -10.26
C LEU A 17 -3.85 6.15 -11.65
N ALA A 18 -3.44 6.89 -12.70
CA ALA A 18 -3.55 6.45 -14.09
C ALA A 18 -2.65 5.23 -14.39
N ASP A 19 -1.38 5.29 -13.97
CA ASP A 19 -0.41 4.21 -14.20
C ASP A 19 -0.84 2.91 -13.51
N ARG A 20 -1.33 3.01 -12.26
CA ARG A 20 -1.82 1.85 -11.51
C ARG A 20 -3.08 1.26 -12.09
N TYR A 21 -4.00 2.10 -12.56
CA TYR A 21 -5.19 1.61 -13.24
C TYR A 21 -4.81 0.82 -14.51
N GLN A 22 -3.92 1.36 -15.33
CA GLN A 22 -3.46 0.68 -16.54
C GLN A 22 -2.82 -0.67 -16.20
N GLN A 23 -1.90 -0.70 -15.23
CA GLN A 23 -1.23 -1.92 -14.79
C GLN A 23 -2.23 -2.99 -14.35
N ILE A 24 -3.18 -2.65 -13.48
CA ILE A 24 -4.18 -3.59 -12.96
C ILE A 24 -5.10 -4.06 -14.08
N SER A 25 -5.52 -3.15 -14.97
CA SER A 25 -6.37 -3.50 -16.11
C SER A 25 -5.68 -4.50 -17.04
N ASP A 26 -4.39 -4.29 -17.30
CA ASP A 26 -3.57 -5.19 -18.11
C ASP A 26 -3.40 -6.57 -17.44
N ASP A 27 -3.07 -6.58 -16.15
CA ASP A 27 -2.91 -7.80 -15.36
C ASP A 27 -4.22 -8.61 -15.30
N LEU A 28 -5.35 -7.96 -15.06
CA LEU A 28 -6.66 -8.61 -15.03
C LEU A 28 -7.11 -9.11 -16.42
N SER A 29 -6.75 -8.41 -17.49
CA SER A 29 -7.07 -8.83 -18.85
C SER A 29 -6.32 -10.09 -19.29
N GLN A 30 -5.19 -10.39 -18.65
CA GLN A 30 -4.34 -11.55 -18.91
C GLN A 30 -4.62 -12.73 -17.97
N LEU A 31 -5.73 -12.69 -17.22
CA LEU A 31 -6.07 -13.76 -16.29
C LEU A 31 -6.24 -15.09 -17.04
N ASP A 32 -5.44 -16.05 -16.64
CA ASP A 32 -5.57 -17.44 -17.10
C ASP A 32 -6.76 -18.08 -16.39
N LEU A 33 -7.75 -18.52 -17.16
CA LEU A 33 -8.95 -19.21 -16.66
C LEU A 33 -8.66 -20.53 -15.92
N PHE A 34 -7.41 -21.01 -15.99
CA PHE A 34 -6.97 -22.24 -15.32
C PHE A 34 -6.22 -21.99 -14.01
N LYS A 35 -6.16 -20.73 -13.53
CA LYS A 35 -5.55 -20.40 -12.24
C LYS A 35 -6.59 -20.37 -11.13
N ASP A 36 -6.30 -21.11 -10.06
CA ASP A 36 -7.20 -21.23 -8.91
C ASP A 36 -7.16 -19.97 -8.02
N PHE A 37 -6.07 -19.17 -8.03
CA PHE A 37 -5.92 -17.96 -7.24
C PHE A 37 -4.90 -17.00 -7.83
N ILE A 38 -5.00 -15.74 -7.41
CA ILE A 38 -4.08 -14.66 -7.75
C ILE A 38 -3.51 -14.10 -6.46
N VAL A 39 -2.20 -13.90 -6.45
CA VAL A 39 -1.51 -13.16 -5.38
C VAL A 39 -0.95 -11.88 -5.97
N SER A 40 -1.29 -10.74 -5.38
CA SER A 40 -0.75 -9.43 -5.75
C SER A 40 0.01 -8.84 -4.56
N ASP A 41 1.14 -8.21 -4.82
CA ASP A 41 1.91 -7.44 -3.83
C ASP A 41 1.46 -5.97 -3.72
N TYR A 42 0.42 -5.62 -4.46
CA TYR A 42 -0.12 -4.28 -4.52
C TYR A 42 -1.65 -4.28 -4.55
N ASP A 43 -2.24 -3.29 -3.86
CA ASP A 43 -3.65 -2.96 -3.95
C ASP A 43 -3.88 -1.46 -4.20
N VAL A 44 -4.97 -1.14 -4.90
CA VAL A 44 -5.31 0.24 -5.30
C VAL A 44 -5.55 1.19 -4.14
N PHE A 45 -6.08 0.69 -3.01
CA PHE A 45 -6.37 1.50 -1.83
C PHE A 45 -5.13 2.10 -1.17
N LYS A 46 -3.95 1.55 -1.43
CA LYS A 46 -2.68 2.18 -1.08
C LYS A 46 -2.61 3.62 -1.60
N SER A 47 -2.97 3.86 -2.86
CA SER A 47 -2.97 5.19 -3.46
C SER A 47 -3.91 6.16 -2.71
N LEU A 48 -5.08 5.69 -2.27
CA LEU A 48 -6.02 6.51 -1.50
C LEU A 48 -5.49 6.86 -0.11
N ILE A 49 -4.77 5.94 0.55
CA ILE A 49 -4.16 6.18 1.87
C ILE A 49 -3.03 7.20 1.76
N PHE A 50 -2.15 7.05 0.77
CA PHE A 50 -1.03 7.97 0.55
C PHE A 50 -1.52 9.36 0.14
N SER A 51 -2.45 9.46 -0.80
CA SER A 51 -3.00 10.75 -1.26
C SER A 51 -3.65 11.55 -0.13
N LYS A 52 -4.27 10.88 0.86
CA LYS A 52 -4.82 11.56 2.04
C LYS A 52 -3.76 12.26 2.90
N ILE A 53 -2.51 11.77 2.85
CA ILE A 53 -1.39 12.31 3.64
C ILE A 53 -0.65 13.39 2.86
N THR A 54 -0.59 13.26 1.53
CA THR A 54 0.19 14.13 0.64
C THR A 54 -0.60 15.31 0.10
N LEU A 55 -1.91 15.17 -0.08
CA LEU A 55 -2.77 16.20 -0.66
C LEU A 55 -3.41 17.09 0.42
N ASN A 56 -3.70 18.34 0.07
CA ASN A 56 -4.58 19.16 0.88
C ASN A 56 -6.04 18.65 0.82
N GLU A 57 -6.91 19.18 1.68
CA GLU A 57 -8.28 18.66 1.83
C GLU A 57 -9.10 18.74 0.54
N ASP A 58 -9.04 19.87 -0.19
CA ASP A 58 -9.80 20.08 -1.43
C ASP A 58 -9.29 19.15 -2.55
N GLU A 59 -7.99 19.05 -2.71
CA GLU A 59 -7.34 18.12 -3.64
C GLU A 59 -7.68 16.67 -3.31
N PHE A 60 -7.65 16.28 -2.05
CA PHE A 60 -7.99 14.94 -1.63
C PHE A 60 -9.46 14.59 -1.90
N VAL A 61 -10.39 15.53 -1.66
CA VAL A 61 -11.81 15.33 -1.99
C VAL A 61 -12.01 15.07 -3.49
N LEU A 62 -11.32 15.83 -4.34
CA LEU A 62 -11.36 15.62 -5.80
C LEU A 62 -10.73 14.28 -6.19
N TYR A 63 -9.52 14.01 -5.68
CA TYR A 63 -8.79 12.75 -5.93
C TYR A 63 -9.64 11.53 -5.55
N ARG A 64 -10.27 11.54 -4.38
CA ARG A 64 -11.12 10.45 -3.91
C ARG A 64 -12.31 10.18 -4.83
N LYS A 65 -12.95 11.22 -5.35
CA LYS A 65 -14.05 11.06 -6.33
C LYS A 65 -13.56 10.40 -7.61
N LEU A 66 -12.42 10.84 -8.13
CA LEU A 66 -11.80 10.25 -9.32
C LEU A 66 -11.36 8.82 -9.08
N PHE A 67 -10.75 8.54 -7.93
CA PHE A 67 -10.35 7.20 -7.52
C PHE A 67 -11.53 6.21 -7.59
N TYR A 68 -12.63 6.50 -6.93
CA TYR A 68 -13.79 5.60 -6.95
C TYR A 68 -14.45 5.49 -8.32
N GLN A 69 -14.38 6.50 -9.15
CA GLN A 69 -14.89 6.44 -10.53
C GLN A 69 -14.00 5.57 -11.43
N VAL A 70 -12.69 5.68 -11.29
CA VAL A 70 -11.71 4.92 -12.08
C VAL A 70 -11.73 3.44 -11.69
N TYR A 71 -11.76 3.14 -10.39
CA TYR A 71 -11.67 1.77 -9.88
C TYR A 71 -13.02 1.09 -9.61
N LYS A 72 -14.14 1.66 -10.06
CA LYS A 72 -15.49 1.12 -9.80
C LYS A 72 -15.70 -0.31 -10.30
N ASP A 73 -15.05 -0.67 -11.42
CA ASP A 73 -15.20 -1.95 -12.10
C ASP A 73 -14.03 -2.92 -11.80
N ILE A 74 -13.08 -2.52 -10.97
CA ILE A 74 -11.96 -3.38 -10.56
C ILE A 74 -12.42 -4.32 -9.43
N ALA A 75 -12.24 -5.62 -9.65
CA ALA A 75 -12.54 -6.64 -8.66
C ALA A 75 -11.70 -6.44 -7.38
N ARG A 76 -12.33 -6.58 -6.23
CA ARG A 76 -11.64 -6.51 -4.93
C ARG A 76 -11.07 -7.87 -4.58
N PRO A 77 -9.90 -7.92 -3.93
CA PRO A 77 -9.38 -9.15 -3.35
C PRO A 77 -10.32 -9.76 -2.31
N ASP A 78 -10.37 -11.09 -2.25
CA ASP A 78 -11.12 -11.82 -1.22
C ASP A 78 -10.48 -11.69 0.16
N LEU A 79 -9.16 -11.48 0.19
CA LEU A 79 -8.37 -11.31 1.40
C LEU A 79 -7.26 -10.29 1.19
N TYR A 80 -7.16 -9.34 2.10
CA TYR A 80 -6.05 -8.41 2.21
C TYR A 80 -5.12 -8.83 3.34
N ILE A 81 -3.83 -8.90 3.05
CA ILE A 81 -2.81 -9.10 4.08
C ILE A 81 -2.06 -7.80 4.28
N TYR A 82 -2.19 -7.19 5.46
CA TYR A 82 -1.40 -6.05 5.86
C TYR A 82 -0.23 -6.50 6.73
N LEU A 83 0.97 -6.53 6.13
CA LEU A 83 2.21 -6.81 6.85
C LEU A 83 2.64 -5.55 7.60
N TYR A 84 2.28 -5.47 8.87
CA TYR A 84 2.62 -4.32 9.71
C TYR A 84 4.07 -4.41 10.20
N GLN A 85 4.75 -3.27 10.14
CA GLN A 85 6.04 -3.05 10.79
C GLN A 85 6.01 -1.73 11.57
N ASN A 86 6.61 -1.71 12.75
CA ASN A 86 6.79 -0.48 13.50
C ASN A 86 7.76 0.47 12.77
N THR A 87 7.71 1.75 13.13
CA THR A 87 8.48 2.81 12.45
C THR A 87 9.98 2.60 12.54
N GLU A 88 10.49 2.08 13.65
CA GLU A 88 11.91 1.76 13.83
C GLU A 88 12.37 0.71 12.82
N ARG A 89 11.62 -0.39 12.67
CA ARG A 89 11.91 -1.44 11.69
C ARG A 89 11.81 -0.93 10.25
N LEU A 90 10.85 -0.06 9.94
CA LEU A 90 10.75 0.57 8.62
C LEU A 90 11.96 1.44 8.31
N GLN A 91 12.44 2.25 9.28
CA GLN A 91 13.65 3.04 9.14
C GLN A 91 14.89 2.17 8.88
N ASP A 92 15.03 1.06 9.60
CA ASP A 92 16.13 0.12 9.39
C ASP A 92 16.09 -0.49 7.99
N ASN A 93 14.92 -0.89 7.51
CA ASN A 93 14.75 -1.41 6.16
C ASN A 93 15.09 -0.37 5.08
N ILE A 94 14.72 0.90 5.27
CA ILE A 94 15.07 2.01 4.38
C ILE A 94 16.60 2.19 4.33
N ARG A 95 17.28 2.20 5.50
CA ARG A 95 18.74 2.29 5.57
C ARG A 95 19.43 1.12 4.86
N LEU A 96 18.94 -0.11 5.11
CA LEU A 96 19.49 -1.32 4.49
C LEU A 96 19.31 -1.36 2.96
N ARG A 97 18.18 -0.80 2.46
CA ARG A 97 17.92 -0.70 1.02
C ARG A 97 18.87 0.27 0.33
N GLY A 98 19.30 1.33 1.02
CA GLY A 98 20.37 2.23 0.58
C GLY A 98 20.01 3.11 -0.63
N ARG A 99 18.73 3.39 -0.88
CA ARG A 99 18.32 4.32 -1.94
C ARG A 99 18.47 5.75 -1.45
N ASP A 100 19.28 6.57 -2.12
CA ASP A 100 19.63 7.92 -1.69
C ASP A 100 18.40 8.81 -1.42
N TYR A 101 17.41 8.76 -2.29
CA TYR A 101 16.20 9.57 -2.18
C TYR A 101 15.24 9.12 -1.05
N GLU A 102 15.43 7.92 -0.50
CA GLU A 102 14.65 7.41 0.64
C GLU A 102 15.31 7.75 1.99
N GLN A 103 16.60 8.08 2.02
CA GLN A 103 17.36 8.27 3.27
C GLN A 103 16.91 9.51 4.07
N THR A 104 16.19 10.43 3.44
CA THR A 104 15.64 11.63 4.08
C THR A 104 14.22 11.45 4.61
N ILE A 105 13.65 10.25 4.50
CA ILE A 105 12.30 9.98 4.99
C ILE A 105 12.28 10.01 6.52
N GLU A 106 11.49 10.92 7.07
CA GLU A 106 11.35 11.10 8.52
C GLU A 106 10.47 10.02 9.17
N SER A 107 10.77 9.67 10.42
CA SER A 107 9.95 8.75 11.21
C SER A 107 8.50 9.22 11.33
N SER A 108 8.30 10.53 11.48
CA SER A 108 6.97 11.16 11.56
C SER A 108 6.10 10.88 10.32
N TYR A 109 6.71 10.80 9.14
CA TYR A 109 6.01 10.45 7.91
C TYR A 109 5.60 8.97 7.91
N LEU A 110 6.49 8.06 8.33
CA LEU A 110 6.21 6.64 8.44
C LEU A 110 5.11 6.34 9.46
N ASP A 111 5.09 7.07 10.58
CA ASP A 111 4.01 6.99 11.58
C ASP A 111 2.67 7.43 11.00
N LYS A 112 2.64 8.50 10.21
CA LYS A 112 1.42 8.92 9.50
C LYS A 112 0.93 7.87 8.53
N ILE A 113 1.83 7.22 7.78
CA ILE A 113 1.47 6.13 6.85
C ILE A 113 0.89 4.95 7.63
N ASN A 114 1.55 4.47 8.69
CA ASN A 114 1.06 3.38 9.52
C ASN A 114 -0.32 3.69 10.12
N THR A 115 -0.48 4.89 10.68
CA THR A 115 -1.75 5.37 11.20
C THR A 115 -2.82 5.44 10.12
N GLY A 116 -2.44 5.90 8.92
CA GLY A 116 -3.33 5.96 7.76
C GLY A 116 -3.88 4.58 7.37
N TYR A 117 -3.02 3.57 7.29
CA TYR A 117 -3.44 2.19 7.01
C TYR A 117 -4.38 1.65 8.08
N LEU A 118 -4.01 1.74 9.36
CA LEU A 118 -4.83 1.23 10.45
C LEU A 118 -6.20 1.94 10.54
N THR A 119 -6.21 3.25 10.31
CA THR A 119 -7.44 4.04 10.26
C THR A 119 -8.30 3.64 9.07
N PHE A 120 -7.69 3.44 7.89
CA PHE A 120 -8.39 2.98 6.71
C PHE A 120 -9.05 1.62 6.95
N ILE A 121 -8.29 0.65 7.44
CA ILE A 121 -8.79 -0.71 7.76
C ILE A 121 -9.95 -0.65 8.75
N LYS A 122 -9.81 0.13 9.82
CA LYS A 122 -10.86 0.29 10.84
C LYS A 122 -12.16 0.88 10.27
N ASN A 123 -12.05 1.80 9.31
CA ASN A 123 -13.19 2.49 8.73
C ASN A 123 -13.86 1.72 7.57
N HIS A 124 -13.27 0.62 7.14
CA HIS A 124 -13.76 -0.21 6.03
C HIS A 124 -13.93 -1.67 6.48
N PRO A 125 -14.87 -1.94 7.42
CA PRO A 125 -15.10 -3.29 7.94
C PRO A 125 -15.61 -4.28 6.88
N GLU A 126 -16.04 -3.77 5.72
CA GLU A 126 -16.42 -4.58 4.56
C GLU A 126 -15.24 -5.27 3.87
N PHE A 127 -13.99 -4.87 4.17
CA PHE A 127 -12.81 -5.54 3.68
C PHE A 127 -12.37 -6.65 4.64
N ASN A 128 -12.14 -7.82 4.08
CA ASN A 128 -11.54 -8.92 4.82
C ASN A 128 -10.03 -8.69 4.93
N VAL A 129 -9.59 -8.04 6.02
CA VAL A 129 -8.19 -7.67 6.24
C VAL A 129 -7.60 -8.46 7.39
N LYS A 130 -6.47 -9.13 7.14
CA LYS A 130 -5.64 -9.75 8.17
C LYS A 130 -4.40 -8.89 8.41
N ILE A 131 -4.21 -8.42 9.64
CA ILE A 131 -3.01 -7.67 10.04
C ILE A 131 -2.02 -8.65 10.66
N ILE A 132 -0.81 -8.71 10.12
CA ILE A 132 0.27 -9.56 10.62
C ILE A 132 1.44 -8.66 11.03
N ASP A 133 1.74 -8.60 12.33
CA ASP A 133 2.88 -7.84 12.82
C ASP A 133 4.18 -8.63 12.60
N ILE A 134 5.03 -8.08 11.74
CA ILE A 134 6.34 -8.64 11.37
C ILE A 134 7.51 -7.76 11.85
N SER A 135 7.29 -6.85 12.81
CA SER A 135 8.31 -5.91 13.30
C SER A 135 9.56 -6.62 13.82
N ASN A 136 9.38 -7.77 14.47
CA ASN A 136 10.46 -8.56 15.08
C ASN A 136 10.82 -9.82 14.26
N ARG A 137 10.47 -9.87 12.98
CA ARG A 137 10.68 -11.01 12.11
C ARG A 137 11.46 -10.67 10.86
N ASP A 138 12.27 -11.63 10.38
CA ASP A 138 12.99 -11.53 9.13
C ASP A 138 12.68 -12.74 8.24
N PHE A 139 11.50 -12.72 7.64
CA PHE A 139 11.04 -13.83 6.79
C PHE A 139 11.81 -13.96 5.46
N ILE A 140 12.71 -13.02 5.16
CA ILE A 140 13.61 -13.11 3.99
C ILE A 140 14.82 -13.98 4.33
N LYS A 141 15.44 -13.77 5.50
CA LYS A 141 16.67 -14.44 5.91
C LYS A 141 16.41 -15.64 6.81
N ASN A 142 15.29 -15.65 7.52
CA ASN A 142 14.96 -16.68 8.50
C ASN A 142 13.77 -17.53 8.03
N ARG A 143 14.05 -18.83 7.76
CA ARG A 143 13.02 -19.76 7.30
C ARG A 143 11.91 -20.02 8.33
N VAL A 144 12.19 -19.94 9.60
CA VAL A 144 11.19 -20.11 10.67
C VAL A 144 10.19 -18.96 10.63
N ASP A 145 10.69 -17.72 10.48
CA ASP A 145 9.84 -16.55 10.34
C ASP A 145 9.01 -16.61 9.05
N TYR A 146 9.61 -17.08 7.95
CA TYR A 146 8.90 -17.28 6.70
C TYR A 146 7.72 -18.26 6.84
N LEU A 147 7.96 -19.43 7.43
CA LEU A 147 6.92 -20.44 7.65
C LEU A 147 5.82 -19.91 8.59
N TRP A 148 6.20 -19.17 9.62
CA TRP A 148 5.24 -18.55 10.52
C TRP A 148 4.35 -17.54 9.79
N VAL A 149 4.91 -16.67 8.91
CA VAL A 149 4.12 -15.74 8.12
C VAL A 149 3.13 -16.49 7.22
N LEU A 150 3.58 -17.56 6.54
CA LEU A 150 2.70 -18.39 5.71
C LEU A 150 1.55 -18.99 6.52
N GLU A 151 1.84 -19.53 7.71
CA GLU A 151 0.81 -20.07 8.62
C GLU A 151 -0.21 -18.99 9.00
N GLN A 152 0.26 -17.76 9.30
CA GLN A 152 -0.64 -16.66 9.59
C GLN A 152 -1.51 -16.28 8.38
N ILE A 153 -1.00 -16.37 7.16
CA ILE A 153 -1.78 -16.07 5.94
C ILE A 153 -2.86 -17.14 5.71
N CYS A 154 -2.51 -18.40 5.90
CA CYS A 154 -3.37 -19.54 5.60
C CYS A 154 -4.38 -19.91 6.69
N SER A 155 -4.19 -19.38 7.91
CA SER A 155 -5.11 -19.60 9.05
C SER A 155 -6.31 -18.66 8.97
#